data_31278d2ed2d8890495f65ad9dffae372
#
_entry.id   31278d2ed2d8890495f65ad9dffae372
#
_cell.length_a   1.000
_cell.length_b   1.000
_cell.length_c   1.000
_cell.angle_alpha   90.00
_cell.angle_beta   90.00
_cell.angle_gamma   90.00
#
_symmetry.space_group_name_H-M   'P 1'
#
loop_
_entity.id
_entity.type
_entity.pdbx_description
1 polymer ?
#
loop_
_entity_poly.entity_id
_entity_poly.type
_entity_poly.pdbx_seq_one_letter_code
_entity_poly.pdbx_strand_id
1 'polypeptide(L)'
;TEKRKNISLRGREYFENLLDTFGDNALLYISYINVEKAVKECHSRKEAIEDEIEALGEKSPKKKRTLLEQVAGIEKLIVLFDSLEIEDKSKNQVISAAITIAYGKHAEIIYAGMNEDFAKLPAQYKVFSDTMKKAQEMGVKEVSMGGIEGDLNDSLLGFKSKFAPNIVEYYGEF
;
A
#
# COMPACT_ATOMS: atom_id res chain seq x y z
N THR A 1 12.44 0.35 7.89
CA THR A 1 13.45 -0.41 7.11
C THR A 1 14.82 -0.31 7.76
N GLU A 2 15.32 0.89 8.12
CA GLU A 2 16.62 1.06 8.80
C GLU A 2 16.70 0.26 10.10
N LYS A 3 15.72 0.43 10.98
CA LYS A 3 15.68 -0.30 12.28
C LYS A 3 15.57 -1.82 12.09
N ARG A 4 14.83 -2.27 11.06
CA ARG A 4 14.52 -3.69 10.86
C ARG A 4 15.64 -4.46 10.17
N LYS A 5 16.40 -3.81 9.26
CA LYS A 5 17.46 -4.46 8.47
C LYS A 5 18.88 -3.99 8.85
N ASN A 6 18.99 -3.09 9.82
CA ASN A 6 20.27 -2.48 10.24
C ASN A 6 21.08 -1.90 9.06
N ILE A 7 20.36 -1.28 8.11
CA ILE A 7 20.94 -0.63 6.94
C ILE A 7 20.75 0.88 7.04
N SER A 8 21.75 1.65 6.64
CA SER A 8 21.63 3.10 6.51
C SER A 8 20.98 3.44 5.19
N LEU A 9 19.88 4.20 5.24
CA LEU A 9 19.25 4.72 4.04
C LEU A 9 20.02 5.92 3.49
N ARG A 10 19.88 6.16 2.20
CA ARG A 10 20.39 7.37 1.56
C ARG A 10 19.68 8.61 2.12
N GLY A 11 20.40 9.72 2.17
CA GLY A 11 19.84 11.00 2.60
C GLY A 11 18.84 11.57 1.58
N ARG A 12 18.09 12.60 2.00
CA ARG A 12 17.09 13.28 1.19
C ARG A 12 17.62 13.76 -0.16
N GLU A 13 18.80 14.38 -0.17
CA GLU A 13 19.47 14.89 -1.37
C GLU A 13 19.65 13.80 -2.45
N TYR A 14 19.97 12.58 -2.04
CA TYR A 14 20.10 11.46 -2.98
C TYR A 14 18.78 11.19 -3.72
N PHE A 15 17.65 11.21 -3.00
CA PHE A 15 16.34 10.94 -3.61
C PHE A 15 15.88 12.11 -4.49
N GLU A 16 16.16 13.34 -4.09
CA GLU A 16 15.91 14.54 -4.91
C GLU A 16 16.70 14.47 -6.21
N ASN A 17 18.02 14.22 -6.15
CA ASN A 17 18.86 14.06 -7.33
C ASN A 17 18.42 12.89 -8.22
N LEU A 18 17.95 11.78 -7.64
CA LEU A 18 17.42 10.65 -8.38
C LEU A 18 16.18 11.06 -9.19
N LEU A 19 15.23 11.73 -8.56
CA LEU A 19 14.02 12.20 -9.22
C LEU A 19 14.32 13.22 -10.31
N ASP A 20 15.21 14.17 -10.05
CA ASP A 20 15.63 15.18 -11.02
C ASP A 20 16.36 14.56 -12.22
N THR A 21 17.23 13.57 -11.99
CA THR A 21 18.01 12.91 -13.04
C THR A 21 17.10 12.13 -14.02
N PHE A 22 16.10 11.46 -13.52
CA PHE A 22 15.18 10.66 -14.34
C PHE A 22 13.95 11.43 -14.82
N GLY A 23 13.65 12.59 -14.22
CA GLY A 23 12.55 13.47 -14.62
C GLY A 23 11.22 12.72 -14.77
N ASP A 24 10.59 12.84 -15.93
CA ASP A 24 9.29 12.20 -16.22
C ASP A 24 9.33 10.66 -16.17
N ASN A 25 10.51 10.06 -16.17
CA ASN A 25 10.69 8.62 -16.03
C ASN A 25 10.77 8.17 -14.57
N ALA A 26 10.85 9.10 -13.61
CA ALA A 26 10.81 8.81 -12.19
C ALA A 26 9.38 8.98 -11.65
N LEU A 27 8.80 7.93 -11.16
CA LEU A 27 7.46 7.92 -10.56
C LEU A 27 7.60 7.88 -9.04
N LEU A 28 7.23 8.95 -8.36
CA LEU A 28 7.12 8.99 -6.90
C LEU A 28 5.64 8.94 -6.52
N TYR A 29 5.23 7.86 -5.88
CA TYR A 29 3.90 7.72 -5.30
C TYR A 29 3.98 7.76 -3.78
N ILE A 30 3.16 8.60 -3.18
CA ILE A 30 3.07 8.75 -1.74
C ILE A 30 1.61 8.60 -1.35
N SER A 31 1.33 7.70 -0.42
CA SER A 31 0.01 7.52 0.15
C SER A 31 -0.11 8.25 1.48
N TYR A 32 -1.19 8.97 1.65
CA TYR A 32 -1.50 9.73 2.86
C TYR A 32 -2.81 9.26 3.47
N ILE A 33 -2.92 9.40 4.78
CA ILE A 33 -4.18 9.28 5.51
C ILE A 33 -4.37 10.48 6.43
N ASN A 34 -5.60 10.96 6.50
CA ASN A 34 -6.07 11.83 7.57
C ASN A 34 -6.89 10.96 8.52
N VAL A 35 -6.35 10.67 9.70
CA VAL A 35 -6.94 9.70 10.61
C VAL A 35 -8.30 10.16 11.11
N GLU A 36 -8.45 11.44 11.44
CA GLU A 36 -9.74 11.99 11.90
C GLU A 36 -10.84 11.85 10.83
N LYS A 37 -10.50 12.15 9.57
CA LYS A 37 -11.44 11.97 8.45
C LYS A 37 -11.76 10.49 8.22
N ALA A 38 -10.75 9.62 8.28
CA ALA A 38 -10.93 8.18 8.10
C ALA A 38 -11.84 7.59 9.16
N VAL A 39 -11.72 8.00 10.43
CA VAL A 39 -12.62 7.59 11.53
C VAL A 39 -14.04 8.07 11.26
N LYS A 40 -14.23 9.34 10.87
CA LYS A 40 -15.57 9.87 10.52
C LYS A 40 -16.22 9.09 9.37
N GLU A 41 -15.45 8.79 8.33
CA GLU A 41 -15.92 7.98 7.19
C GLU A 41 -16.27 6.55 7.61
N CYS A 42 -15.49 5.94 8.50
CA CYS A 42 -15.79 4.63 9.07
C CYS A 42 -17.12 4.63 9.81
N HIS A 43 -17.37 5.63 10.67
CA HIS A 43 -18.64 5.75 11.39
C HIS A 43 -19.82 5.93 10.44
N SER A 44 -19.73 6.87 9.49
CA SER A 44 -20.82 7.11 8.52
C SER A 44 -21.10 5.87 7.67
N ARG A 45 -20.07 5.14 7.26
CA ARG A 45 -20.22 3.91 6.48
C ARG A 45 -20.81 2.78 7.30
N LYS A 46 -20.43 2.65 8.59
CA LYS A 46 -21.00 1.68 9.51
C LYS A 46 -22.49 1.91 9.66
N GLU A 47 -22.90 3.14 9.98
CA GLU A 47 -24.29 3.55 10.14
C GLU A 47 -25.13 3.23 8.89
N ALA A 48 -24.65 3.59 7.71
CA ALA A 48 -25.33 3.27 6.46
C ALA A 48 -25.50 1.76 6.21
N ILE A 49 -24.54 0.94 6.61
CA ILE A 49 -24.63 -0.52 6.49
C ILE A 49 -25.60 -1.09 7.54
N GLU A 50 -25.62 -0.56 8.74
CA GLU A 50 -26.55 -0.95 9.81
C GLU A 50 -28.00 -0.66 9.40
N ASP A 51 -28.26 0.51 8.81
CA ASP A 51 -29.56 0.88 8.23
C ASP A 51 -29.99 -0.10 7.12
N GLU A 52 -29.02 -0.50 6.24
CA GLU A 52 -29.30 -1.49 5.20
C GLU A 52 -29.65 -2.86 5.79
N ILE A 53 -28.94 -3.28 6.85
CA ILE A 53 -29.23 -4.54 7.56
C ILE A 53 -30.63 -4.51 8.17
N GLU A 54 -31.03 -3.39 8.78
CA GLU A 54 -32.36 -3.21 9.35
C GLU A 54 -33.45 -3.28 8.27
N ALA A 55 -33.26 -2.57 7.15
CA ALA A 55 -34.18 -2.58 6.03
C ALA A 55 -34.36 -3.97 5.37
N LEU A 56 -33.34 -4.84 5.42
CA LEU A 56 -33.44 -6.21 4.91
C LEU A 56 -34.32 -7.12 5.76
N GLY A 57 -34.45 -6.85 7.06
CA GLY A 57 -35.18 -7.69 8.00
C GLY A 57 -34.68 -9.14 7.98
N GLU A 58 -35.60 -10.09 7.78
CA GLU A 58 -35.26 -11.52 7.64
C GLU A 58 -35.02 -11.97 6.19
N LYS A 59 -35.20 -11.07 5.24
CA LYS A 59 -34.97 -11.33 3.81
C LYS A 59 -33.48 -11.42 3.53
N SER A 60 -33.08 -12.35 2.67
CA SER A 60 -31.69 -12.47 2.16
C SER A 60 -30.62 -12.70 3.27
N PRO A 61 -30.66 -13.82 3.99
CA PRO A 61 -29.71 -14.09 5.09
C PRO A 61 -28.25 -14.08 4.65
N LYS A 62 -27.95 -14.49 3.41
CA LYS A 62 -26.60 -14.42 2.86
C LYS A 62 -26.10 -12.98 2.74
N LYS A 63 -26.93 -12.04 2.23
CA LYS A 63 -26.59 -10.62 2.13
C LYS A 63 -26.39 -10.01 3.51
N LYS A 64 -27.27 -10.32 4.45
CA LYS A 64 -27.17 -9.84 5.84
C LYS A 64 -25.87 -10.28 6.48
N ARG A 65 -25.45 -11.52 6.30
CA ARG A 65 -24.17 -12.03 6.79
C ARG A 65 -22.98 -11.25 6.21
N THR A 66 -22.97 -10.99 4.90
CA THR A 66 -21.91 -10.21 4.24
C THR A 66 -21.84 -8.78 4.79
N LEU A 67 -22.97 -8.15 5.04
CA LEU A 67 -23.05 -6.80 5.63
C LEU A 67 -22.51 -6.78 7.06
N LEU A 68 -22.87 -7.78 7.88
CA LEU A 68 -22.33 -7.93 9.23
C LEU A 68 -20.80 -8.13 9.23
N GLU A 69 -20.27 -8.91 8.29
CA GLU A 69 -18.82 -9.07 8.12
C GLU A 69 -18.15 -7.73 7.74
N GLN A 70 -18.80 -6.88 6.94
CA GLN A 70 -18.31 -5.54 6.62
C GLN A 70 -18.32 -4.62 7.85
N VAL A 71 -19.40 -4.61 8.65
CA VAL A 71 -19.48 -3.85 9.92
C VAL A 71 -18.32 -4.26 10.83
N ALA A 72 -18.12 -5.55 11.06
CA ALA A 72 -17.02 -6.04 11.88
C ALA A 72 -15.64 -5.64 11.36
N GLY A 73 -15.48 -5.56 10.04
CA GLY A 73 -14.25 -5.04 9.40
C GLY A 73 -14.04 -3.54 9.68
N ILE A 74 -15.09 -2.74 9.59
CA ILE A 74 -15.04 -1.30 9.88
C ILE A 74 -14.73 -1.05 11.36
N GLU A 75 -15.33 -1.80 12.27
CA GLU A 75 -15.06 -1.68 13.71
C GLU A 75 -13.58 -1.94 14.04
N LYS A 76 -12.99 -2.95 13.40
CA LYS A 76 -11.54 -3.21 13.54
C LYS A 76 -10.68 -2.05 13.05
N LEU A 77 -11.10 -1.36 11.98
CA LEU A 77 -10.40 -0.16 11.50
C LEU A 77 -10.54 1.02 12.47
N ILE A 78 -11.72 1.23 13.03
CA ILE A 78 -11.94 2.28 14.04
C ILE A 78 -11.03 2.03 15.25
N VAL A 79 -11.03 0.81 15.79
CA VAL A 79 -10.16 0.44 16.92
C VAL A 79 -8.68 0.65 16.56
N LEU A 80 -8.27 0.29 15.34
CA LEU A 80 -6.91 0.53 14.87
C LEU A 80 -6.59 2.03 14.88
N PHE A 81 -7.43 2.88 14.28
CA PHE A 81 -7.20 4.33 14.21
C PHE A 81 -7.21 5.00 15.59
N ASP A 82 -8.06 4.53 16.49
CA ASP A 82 -8.09 5.05 17.88
C ASP A 82 -6.82 4.68 18.64
N SER A 83 -6.27 3.51 18.39
CA SER A 83 -5.04 3.03 19.03
C SER A 83 -3.75 3.68 18.53
N LEU A 84 -3.82 4.49 17.45
CA LEU A 84 -2.63 5.16 16.92
C LEU A 84 -2.20 6.32 17.83
N GLU A 85 -0.96 6.25 18.30
CA GLU A 85 -0.30 7.30 19.09
C GLU A 85 0.27 8.39 18.17
N ILE A 86 -0.62 9.19 17.55
CA ILE A 86 -0.28 10.26 16.64
C ILE A 86 -0.58 11.59 17.31
N GLU A 87 0.39 12.49 17.31
CA GLU A 87 0.30 13.82 17.94
C GLU A 87 -0.89 14.64 17.41
N ASP A 88 -1.14 14.59 16.11
CA ASP A 88 -2.22 15.34 15.46
C ASP A 88 -2.92 14.47 14.39
N LYS A 89 -4.04 13.88 14.76
CA LYS A 89 -4.85 13.02 13.87
C LYS A 89 -5.57 13.81 12.76
N SER A 90 -5.64 15.13 12.88
CA SER A 90 -6.26 16.00 11.86
C SER A 90 -5.36 16.29 10.67
N LYS A 91 -4.06 16.07 10.79
CA LYS A 91 -3.09 16.24 9.72
C LYS A 91 -2.96 14.99 8.85
N ASN A 92 -2.59 15.22 7.59
CA ASN A 92 -2.25 14.12 6.69
C ASN A 92 -0.95 13.44 7.16
N GLN A 93 -1.02 12.13 7.39
CA GLN A 93 0.12 11.28 7.73
C GLN A 93 0.57 10.53 6.49
N VAL A 94 1.87 10.53 6.21
CA VAL A 94 2.44 9.66 5.17
C VAL A 94 2.44 8.23 5.68
N ILE A 95 1.81 7.33 4.95
CA ILE A 95 1.67 5.92 5.36
C ILE A 95 2.47 4.96 4.50
N SER A 96 2.69 5.28 3.23
CA SER A 96 3.49 4.46 2.32
C SER A 96 4.00 5.31 1.16
N ALA A 97 5.15 4.93 0.61
CA ALA A 97 5.68 5.54 -0.60
C ALA A 97 6.45 4.52 -1.44
N ALA A 98 6.56 4.78 -2.75
CA ALA A 98 7.45 4.07 -3.64
C ALA A 98 8.04 5.00 -4.69
N ILE A 99 9.29 4.73 -5.08
CA ILE A 99 9.96 5.33 -6.23
C ILE A 99 10.17 4.24 -7.26
N THR A 100 9.71 4.52 -8.47
CA THR A 100 9.83 3.62 -9.62
C THR A 100 10.49 4.37 -10.75
N ILE A 101 11.46 3.74 -11.41
CA ILE A 101 12.10 4.29 -12.61
C ILE A 101 11.60 3.50 -13.82
N ALA A 102 11.09 4.23 -14.82
CA ALA A 102 10.70 3.69 -16.10
C ALA A 102 11.82 3.87 -17.13
N TYR A 103 12.09 2.83 -17.91
CA TYR A 103 13.05 2.87 -19.00
C TYR A 103 12.55 2.07 -20.21
N GLY A 104 12.16 2.77 -21.24
CA GLY A 104 11.59 2.16 -22.44
C GLY A 104 10.32 1.38 -22.13
N LYS A 105 10.36 0.05 -22.26
CA LYS A 105 9.21 -0.83 -21.97
C LYS A 105 9.25 -1.48 -20.59
N HIS A 106 10.23 -1.15 -19.79
CA HIS A 106 10.47 -1.72 -18.48
C HIS A 106 10.39 -0.62 -17.41
N ALA A 107 10.01 -1.00 -16.20
CA ALA A 107 10.12 -0.16 -15.02
C ALA A 107 10.54 -1.00 -13.82
N GLU A 108 11.16 -0.38 -12.85
CA GLU A 108 11.53 -1.04 -11.60
C GLU A 108 11.14 -0.20 -10.40
N ILE A 109 10.50 -0.83 -9.43
CA ILE A 109 10.23 -0.23 -8.11
C ILE A 109 11.51 -0.37 -7.30
N ILE A 110 12.34 0.69 -7.31
CA ILE A 110 13.67 0.67 -6.70
C ILE A 110 13.67 0.96 -5.21
N TYR A 111 12.70 1.76 -4.75
CA TYR A 111 12.52 2.07 -3.34
C TYR A 111 11.05 1.97 -2.97
N ALA A 112 10.79 1.37 -1.83
CA ALA A 112 9.47 1.33 -1.23
C ALA A 112 9.61 1.39 0.30
N GLY A 113 8.72 2.15 0.92
CA GLY A 113 8.69 2.31 2.36
C GLY A 113 7.28 2.43 2.88
N MET A 114 7.12 2.06 4.14
CA MET A 114 5.85 2.13 4.85
C MET A 114 6.10 2.63 6.27
N ASN A 115 5.22 3.46 6.77
CA ASN A 115 5.19 3.83 8.17
C ASN A 115 4.68 2.64 9.00
N GLU A 116 5.48 2.20 9.99
CA GLU A 116 5.18 1.00 10.79
C GLU A 116 3.92 1.15 11.64
N ASP A 117 3.58 2.36 12.06
CA ASP A 117 2.34 2.64 12.81
C ASP A 117 1.09 2.26 12.02
N PHE A 118 1.18 2.30 10.69
CA PHE A 118 0.12 1.96 9.75
C PHE A 118 0.30 0.62 9.05
N ALA A 119 1.17 -0.25 9.56
CA ALA A 119 1.51 -1.53 8.91
C ALA A 119 0.32 -2.47 8.67
N LYS A 120 -0.76 -2.31 9.44
CA LYS A 120 -2.00 -3.08 9.28
C LYS A 120 -2.89 -2.57 8.14
N LEU A 121 -2.60 -1.38 7.58
CA LEU A 121 -3.33 -0.86 6.42
C LEU A 121 -2.72 -1.37 5.11
N PRO A 122 -3.53 -1.64 4.09
CA PRO A 122 -3.05 -2.14 2.80
C PRO A 122 -2.45 -1.03 1.92
N ALA A 123 -1.84 0.01 2.51
CA ALA A 123 -1.35 1.19 1.81
C ALA A 123 -0.26 0.87 0.78
N GLN A 124 0.62 -0.09 1.08
CA GLN A 124 1.68 -0.51 0.16
C GLN A 124 1.11 -1.15 -1.11
N TYR A 125 0.02 -1.93 -0.99
CA TYR A 125 -0.67 -2.49 -2.17
C TYR A 125 -1.22 -1.40 -3.08
N LYS A 126 -1.81 -0.36 -2.48
CA LYS A 126 -2.33 0.79 -3.23
C LYS A 126 -1.22 1.52 -4.00
N VAL A 127 -0.11 1.84 -3.34
CA VAL A 127 1.04 2.53 -3.95
C VAL A 127 1.61 1.71 -5.12
N PHE A 128 1.80 0.40 -4.94
CA PHE A 128 2.28 -0.47 -6.01
C PHE A 128 1.30 -0.55 -7.18
N SER A 129 0.00 -0.72 -6.90
CA SER A 129 -1.03 -0.77 -7.94
C SER A 129 -1.10 0.53 -8.74
N ASP A 130 -1.08 1.69 -8.07
CA ASP A 130 -1.13 2.99 -8.74
C ASP A 130 0.13 3.24 -9.58
N THR A 131 1.30 2.84 -9.07
CA THR A 131 2.56 2.90 -9.80
C THR A 131 2.53 2.04 -11.07
N MET A 132 2.08 0.78 -10.95
CA MET A 132 1.97 -0.14 -12.09
C MET A 132 0.98 0.37 -13.14
N LYS A 133 -0.15 0.91 -12.70
CA LYS A 133 -1.13 1.53 -13.59
C LYS A 133 -0.53 2.72 -14.34
N LYS A 134 0.18 3.59 -13.65
CA LYS A 134 0.87 4.74 -14.28
C LYS A 134 1.94 4.30 -15.27
N ALA A 135 2.75 3.32 -14.89
CA ALA A 135 3.75 2.74 -15.79
C ALA A 135 3.08 2.17 -17.08
N GLN A 136 1.95 1.49 -16.94
CA GLN A 136 1.17 0.99 -18.08
C GLN A 136 0.68 2.14 -18.99
N GLU A 137 0.18 3.24 -18.40
CA GLU A 137 -0.22 4.44 -19.16
C GLU A 137 0.95 5.07 -19.94
N MET A 138 2.17 4.93 -19.43
CA MET A 138 3.42 5.37 -20.10
C MET A 138 3.89 4.40 -21.19
N GLY A 139 3.19 3.27 -21.39
CA GLY A 139 3.54 2.25 -22.39
C GLY A 139 4.53 1.20 -21.90
N VAL A 140 4.86 1.18 -20.61
CA VAL A 140 5.66 0.13 -19.95
C VAL A 140 4.91 -1.21 -20.06
N LYS A 141 5.65 -2.28 -20.32
CA LYS A 141 5.11 -3.65 -20.46
C LYS A 141 5.41 -4.53 -19.26
N GLU A 142 6.48 -4.24 -18.57
CA GLU A 142 6.98 -5.05 -17.46
C GLU A 142 7.40 -4.15 -16.30
N VAL A 143 6.94 -4.45 -15.09
CA VAL A 143 7.33 -3.75 -13.88
C VAL A 143 8.00 -4.73 -12.92
N SER A 144 9.28 -4.53 -12.69
CA SER A 144 10.02 -5.27 -11.65
C SER A 144 9.64 -4.75 -10.25
N MET A 145 9.34 -5.66 -9.36
CA MET A 145 9.13 -5.37 -7.94
C MET A 145 10.41 -5.57 -7.10
N GLY A 146 11.57 -5.70 -7.76
CA GLY A 146 12.85 -6.01 -7.13
C GLY A 146 12.99 -7.48 -6.71
N GLY A 147 14.17 -7.83 -6.22
CA GLY A 147 14.52 -9.19 -5.83
C GLY A 147 13.73 -9.74 -4.63
N ILE A 148 13.80 -11.06 -4.47
CA ILE A 148 13.38 -11.82 -3.30
C ILE A 148 14.57 -12.66 -2.82
N GLU A 149 14.63 -12.90 -1.53
CA GLU A 149 15.64 -13.80 -0.96
C GLU A 149 15.17 -15.23 -1.17
N GLY A 150 15.59 -16.00 -2.03
CA GLY A 150 15.21 -17.36 -2.45
C GLY A 150 14.55 -18.33 -1.43
N ASP A 151 14.05 -17.82 -0.31
CA ASP A 151 13.27 -18.54 0.70
C ASP A 151 11.76 -18.33 0.46
N LEU A 152 11.03 -19.43 0.31
CA LEU A 152 9.56 -19.41 0.13
C LEU A 152 8.79 -18.89 1.35
N ASN A 153 9.43 -18.82 2.52
CA ASN A 153 8.86 -18.25 3.73
C ASN A 153 9.12 -16.73 3.89
N ASP A 154 9.77 -16.10 2.91
CA ASP A 154 10.00 -14.67 2.93
C ASP A 154 8.68 -13.89 2.92
N SER A 155 8.51 -13.01 3.92
CA SER A 155 7.35 -12.13 4.02
C SER A 155 7.19 -11.20 2.80
N LEU A 156 8.30 -10.84 2.15
CA LEU A 156 8.33 -10.03 0.94
C LEU A 156 7.77 -10.80 -0.25
N LEU A 157 8.09 -12.10 -0.36
CA LEU A 157 7.48 -12.97 -1.35
C LEU A 157 5.97 -13.07 -1.13
N GLY A 158 5.52 -13.23 0.13
CA GLY A 158 4.10 -13.24 0.50
C GLY A 158 3.35 -11.98 0.10
N PHE A 159 4.00 -10.81 0.23
CA PHE A 159 3.46 -9.53 -0.25
C PHE A 159 3.41 -9.48 -1.79
N LYS A 160 4.52 -9.75 -2.47
CA LYS A 160 4.63 -9.65 -3.93
C LYS A 160 3.72 -10.64 -4.65
N SER A 161 3.53 -11.84 -4.12
CA SER A 161 2.66 -12.88 -4.69
C SER A 161 1.19 -12.45 -4.87
N LYS A 162 0.73 -11.44 -4.10
CA LYS A 162 -0.63 -10.88 -4.24
C LYS A 162 -0.85 -10.13 -5.57
N PHE A 163 0.22 -9.79 -6.25
CA PHE A 163 0.17 -9.20 -7.59
C PHE A 163 0.27 -10.23 -8.71
N ALA A 164 0.31 -11.54 -8.38
CA ALA A 164 0.49 -12.65 -9.31
C ALA A 164 1.68 -12.46 -10.28
N PRO A 165 2.89 -12.14 -9.78
CA PRO A 165 4.04 -11.84 -10.61
C PRO A 165 4.58 -13.11 -11.26
N ASN A 166 5.32 -12.91 -12.38
CA ASN A 166 6.25 -13.90 -12.87
C ASN A 166 7.54 -13.83 -12.03
N ILE A 167 8.04 -14.97 -11.61
CA ILE A 167 9.36 -15.08 -10.97
C ILE A 167 10.39 -15.35 -12.07
N VAL A 168 11.42 -14.50 -12.13
CA VAL A 168 12.51 -14.61 -13.09
C VAL A 168 13.78 -14.87 -12.30
N GLU A 169 14.47 -15.91 -12.63
CA GLU A 169 15.80 -16.23 -12.11
C GLU A 169 16.86 -15.73 -13.09
N TYR A 170 17.77 -14.92 -12.60
CA TYR A 170 18.89 -14.43 -13.39
C TYR A 170 20.11 -15.34 -13.16
N TYR A 171 20.88 -15.56 -14.23
CA TYR A 171 22.22 -16.13 -14.08
C TYR A 171 23.03 -15.15 -13.23
N GLY A 172 23.56 -15.57 -12.09
CA GLY A 172 24.31 -14.73 -11.18
C GLY A 172 25.46 -13.94 -11.84
N GLU A 173 26.10 -13.07 -11.05
CA GLU A 173 27.34 -12.40 -11.48
C GLU A 173 28.43 -13.46 -11.61
N PHE A 174 29.16 -13.44 -12.73
CA PHE A 174 30.30 -14.31 -13.02
C PHE A 174 31.61 -13.58 -12.71
#